data_f66cade381985b4256a6b45e8a0dc4bb
#
_entry.id   f66cade381985b4256a6b45e8a0dc4bb
#
_cell.length_a   1.000
_cell.length_b   1.000
_cell.length_c   1.000
_cell.angle_alpha   90.00
_cell.angle_beta   90.00
_cell.angle_gamma   90.00
#
_symmetry.space_group_name_H-M   'P 1'
#
loop_
_entity.id
_entity.type
_entity.pdbx_description
1 polymer ?
#
loop_
_entity_poly.entity_id
_entity_poly.type
_entity_poly.pdbx_seq_one_letter_code
_entity_poly.pdbx_strand_id
1 'polypeptide(L)'
;MNKAICSKLKEFVKRSLIGTQHEWESHIENIFRIFDKNLKEYCPYNIMDVVCGNGSRTIRIANHLNVDMSNVYGVDYSEDFVITCQSIFNVNKIDLEIDNIPHDDDTFDIVICNQVLEHLKNYSKVIDELIRVTKEKGYILIGIPNLAHLINRIYLLFGMQPMCIDIDSNHIRGFTHKSLVKVFKSLENIKLIDFEGALMYPLPFFLGKALAHHFVGLSGYVCYLLQKI
;
A
#
# COMPACT_ATOMS: atom_id res chain seq x y z
N MET A 1 -35.38 1.34 -3.77
CA MET A 1 -34.51 2.49 -4.13
C MET A 1 -34.41 2.57 -5.65
N ASN A 2 -34.57 3.76 -6.24
CA ASN A 2 -34.70 3.94 -7.69
C ASN A 2 -33.34 3.60 -8.38
N LYS A 3 -33.34 2.66 -9.34
CA LYS A 3 -32.13 2.27 -10.12
C LYS A 3 -31.37 3.48 -10.70
N ALA A 4 -32.13 4.53 -11.05
CA ALA A 4 -31.56 5.77 -11.58
C ALA A 4 -30.73 6.57 -10.54
N ILE A 5 -31.11 6.56 -9.25
CA ILE A 5 -30.37 7.23 -8.18
C ILE A 5 -29.08 6.46 -7.91
N CYS A 6 -29.15 5.13 -7.88
CA CYS A 6 -27.99 4.26 -7.70
C CYS A 6 -26.98 4.40 -8.85
N SER A 7 -27.45 4.45 -10.10
CA SER A 7 -26.64 4.68 -11.29
C SER A 7 -25.98 6.07 -11.26
N LYS A 8 -26.73 7.12 -10.95
CA LYS A 8 -26.18 8.49 -10.86
C LYS A 8 -25.15 8.65 -9.74
N LEU A 9 -25.38 7.98 -8.59
CA LEU A 9 -24.42 8.00 -7.49
C LEU A 9 -23.14 7.26 -7.87
N LYS A 10 -23.24 6.07 -8.49
CA LYS A 10 -22.07 5.34 -9.03
C LYS A 10 -21.32 6.16 -10.07
N GLU A 11 -22.02 6.82 -10.98
CA GLU A 11 -21.42 7.65 -12.03
C GLU A 11 -20.77 8.93 -11.47
N PHE A 12 -21.42 9.61 -10.53
CA PHE A 12 -20.85 10.75 -9.81
C PHE A 12 -19.55 10.35 -9.07
N VAL A 13 -19.61 9.26 -8.33
CA VAL A 13 -18.47 8.74 -7.60
C VAL A 13 -17.38 8.28 -8.58
N LYS A 14 -17.73 7.58 -9.66
CA LYS A 14 -16.78 7.14 -10.69
C LYS A 14 -16.09 8.35 -11.38
N ARG A 15 -16.81 9.42 -11.66
CA ARG A 15 -16.22 10.66 -12.19
C ARG A 15 -15.32 11.38 -11.19
N SER A 16 -15.61 11.26 -9.89
CA SER A 16 -14.78 11.83 -8.82
C SER A 16 -13.60 10.94 -8.41
N LEU A 17 -13.66 9.65 -8.77
CA LEU A 17 -12.80 8.57 -8.28
C LEU A 17 -11.97 7.89 -9.37
N ILE A 18 -12.21 8.18 -10.65
CA ILE A 18 -11.43 7.52 -11.71
C ILE A 18 -9.99 7.89 -11.48
N GLY A 19 -9.19 6.84 -11.22
CA GLY A 19 -7.76 6.83 -10.98
C GLY A 19 -7.03 7.87 -11.80
N THR A 20 -7.14 9.08 -11.30
CA THR A 20 -6.49 10.23 -11.90
C THR A 20 -5.03 10.13 -11.48
N GLN A 21 -4.15 10.63 -12.28
CA GLN A 21 -2.75 10.86 -11.93
C GLN A 21 -2.63 11.46 -10.50
N HIS A 22 -3.61 12.26 -10.05
CA HIS A 22 -3.72 12.83 -8.71
C HIS A 22 -3.89 11.80 -7.57
N GLU A 23 -4.56 10.67 -7.81
CA GLU A 23 -4.72 9.63 -6.80
C GLU A 23 -3.38 8.94 -6.52
N TRP A 24 -2.69 8.55 -7.58
CA TRP A 24 -1.36 7.95 -7.50
C TRP A 24 -0.35 8.89 -6.83
N GLU A 25 -0.37 10.18 -7.20
CA GLU A 25 0.46 11.21 -6.59
C GLU A 25 0.18 11.31 -5.08
N SER A 26 -1.08 11.28 -4.67
CA SER A 26 -1.46 11.36 -3.26
C SER A 26 -0.99 10.16 -2.43
N HIS A 27 -1.01 8.95 -3.03
CA HIS A 27 -0.50 7.75 -2.36
C HIS A 27 1.02 7.83 -2.13
N ILE A 28 1.77 8.22 -3.16
CA ILE A 28 3.22 8.30 -3.04
C ILE A 28 3.68 9.45 -2.14
N GLU A 29 2.98 10.59 -2.17
CA GLU A 29 3.25 11.70 -1.24
C GLU A 29 3.05 11.31 0.23
N ASN A 30 2.08 10.44 0.53
CA ASN A 30 1.91 9.90 1.88
C ASN A 30 3.05 8.98 2.29
N ILE A 31 3.56 8.18 1.36
CA ILE A 31 4.74 7.35 1.60
C ILE A 31 5.95 8.26 1.90
N PHE A 32 6.17 9.29 1.11
CA PHE A 32 7.25 10.25 1.34
C PHE A 32 7.12 10.92 2.70
N ARG A 33 5.93 11.43 3.04
CA ARG A 33 5.67 12.07 4.31
C ARG A 33 5.97 11.17 5.50
N ILE A 34 5.54 9.89 5.46
CA ILE A 34 5.77 8.95 6.55
C ILE A 34 7.27 8.63 6.68
N PHE A 35 8.00 8.56 5.56
CA PHE A 35 9.44 8.38 5.56
C PHE A 35 10.18 9.61 6.09
N ASP A 36 9.88 10.79 5.58
CA ASP A 36 10.50 12.07 6.04
C ASP A 36 10.36 12.29 7.55
N LYS A 37 9.22 11.84 8.10
CA LYS A 37 8.92 12.00 9.53
C LYS A 37 9.64 10.99 10.42
N ASN A 38 9.92 9.78 9.90
CA ASN A 38 10.34 8.64 10.73
C ASN A 38 11.71 8.07 10.39
N LEU A 39 12.25 8.29 9.18
CA LEU A 39 13.56 7.80 8.77
C LEU A 39 14.64 8.85 9.02
N LYS A 40 15.85 8.39 9.28
CA LYS A 40 17.02 9.27 9.42
C LYS A 40 17.51 9.73 8.04
N GLU A 41 17.95 10.97 7.93
CA GLU A 41 18.34 11.61 6.66
C GLU A 41 19.50 10.93 5.90
N TYR A 42 20.28 10.05 6.52
CA TYR A 42 21.43 9.42 5.87
C TYR A 42 21.65 7.99 6.33
N CYS A 43 21.22 7.04 5.51
CA CYS A 43 21.68 5.65 5.62
C CYS A 43 21.71 5.05 4.21
N PRO A 44 22.74 4.32 3.81
CA PRO A 44 22.70 3.56 2.57
C PRO A 44 21.71 2.41 2.77
N TYR A 45 20.42 2.66 2.47
CA TYR A 45 19.35 1.67 2.61
C TYR A 45 19.43 0.63 1.49
N ASN A 46 19.28 -0.65 1.84
CA ASN A 46 18.83 -1.68 0.92
C ASN A 46 17.31 -1.72 0.93
N ILE A 47 16.67 -1.48 -0.20
CA ILE A 47 15.21 -1.41 -0.33
C ILE A 47 14.69 -2.62 -1.10
N MET A 48 13.64 -3.27 -0.59
CA MET A 48 12.85 -4.27 -1.30
C MET A 48 11.44 -3.74 -1.57
N ASP A 49 10.99 -3.80 -2.83
CA ASP A 49 9.59 -3.55 -3.20
C ASP A 49 8.91 -4.86 -3.62
N VAL A 50 7.94 -5.27 -2.84
CA VAL A 50 7.20 -6.52 -3.03
C VAL A 50 5.98 -6.25 -3.90
N VAL A 51 5.95 -6.86 -5.09
CA VAL A 51 5.05 -6.57 -6.22
C VAL A 51 5.32 -5.16 -6.77
N CYS A 52 6.55 -4.99 -7.29
CA CYS A 52 7.06 -3.70 -7.75
C CYS A 52 6.37 -3.17 -9.04
N GLY A 53 5.59 -4.02 -9.74
CA GLY A 53 4.94 -3.65 -10.99
C GLY A 53 5.95 -3.19 -12.03
N ASN A 54 5.67 -2.09 -12.72
CA ASN A 54 6.57 -1.49 -13.72
C ASN A 54 7.74 -0.70 -13.12
N GLY A 55 7.95 -0.74 -11.81
CA GLY A 55 9.05 -0.09 -11.11
C GLY A 55 8.91 1.43 -10.90
N SER A 56 7.91 2.07 -11.49
CA SER A 56 7.82 3.55 -11.46
C SER A 56 7.71 4.10 -10.03
N ARG A 57 7.00 3.41 -9.14
CA ARG A 57 6.87 3.78 -7.73
C ARG A 57 8.17 3.52 -6.97
N THR A 58 8.74 2.34 -7.18
CA THR A 58 10.02 1.90 -6.59
C THR A 58 11.12 2.91 -6.85
N ILE A 59 11.29 3.33 -8.12
CA ILE A 59 12.28 4.33 -8.55
C ILE A 59 12.04 5.69 -7.86
N ARG A 60 10.79 6.13 -7.76
CA ARG A 60 10.45 7.40 -7.09
C ARG A 60 10.77 7.37 -5.61
N ILE A 61 10.51 6.24 -4.93
CA ILE A 61 10.85 6.06 -3.52
C ILE A 61 12.36 6.02 -3.33
N ALA A 62 13.08 5.26 -4.15
CA ALA A 62 14.54 5.17 -4.09
C ALA A 62 15.18 6.55 -4.30
N ASN A 63 14.73 7.32 -5.30
CA ASN A 63 15.20 8.68 -5.55
C ASN A 63 14.89 9.63 -4.39
N HIS A 64 13.70 9.53 -3.77
CA HIS A 64 13.33 10.35 -2.62
C HIS A 64 14.24 10.07 -1.40
N LEU A 65 14.63 8.81 -1.21
CA LEU A 65 15.52 8.38 -0.14
C LEU A 65 17.01 8.46 -0.50
N ASN A 66 17.36 8.96 -1.70
CA ASN A 66 18.73 9.03 -2.23
C ASN A 66 19.44 7.67 -2.23
N VAL A 67 18.71 6.60 -2.56
CA VAL A 67 19.23 5.23 -2.65
C VAL A 67 19.69 4.93 -4.08
N ASP A 68 20.90 4.38 -4.21
CA ASP A 68 21.40 3.91 -5.49
C ASP A 68 20.59 2.71 -5.99
N MET A 69 20.30 2.63 -7.29
CA MET A 69 19.51 1.54 -7.87
C MET A 69 20.15 0.17 -7.71
N SER A 70 21.46 0.07 -7.49
CA SER A 70 22.14 -1.17 -7.14
C SER A 70 21.74 -1.76 -5.79
N ASN A 71 21.18 -0.92 -4.90
CA ASN A 71 20.66 -1.28 -3.58
C ASN A 71 19.13 -1.39 -3.55
N VAL A 72 18.49 -1.38 -4.74
CA VAL A 72 17.05 -1.55 -4.90
C VAL A 72 16.76 -2.94 -5.44
N TYR A 73 15.85 -3.61 -4.79
CA TYR A 73 15.42 -4.97 -5.12
C TYR A 73 13.90 -4.99 -5.28
N GLY A 74 13.41 -5.86 -6.15
CA GLY A 74 12.00 -6.05 -6.36
C GLY A 74 11.65 -7.51 -6.57
N VAL A 75 10.39 -7.82 -6.33
CA VAL A 75 9.77 -9.07 -6.76
C VAL A 75 8.45 -8.77 -7.43
N ASP A 76 8.10 -9.53 -8.46
CA ASP A 76 6.81 -9.45 -9.12
C ASP A 76 6.41 -10.80 -9.71
N TYR A 77 5.11 -11.04 -9.87
CA TYR A 77 4.59 -12.22 -10.55
C TYR A 77 4.67 -12.11 -12.07
N SER A 78 4.51 -10.89 -12.61
CA SER A 78 4.43 -10.62 -14.04
C SER A 78 5.82 -10.65 -14.70
N GLU A 79 6.01 -11.55 -15.65
CA GLU A 79 7.23 -11.63 -16.47
C GLU A 79 7.54 -10.29 -17.15
N ASP A 80 6.51 -9.62 -17.71
CA ASP A 80 6.68 -8.36 -18.43
C ASP A 80 7.21 -7.24 -17.52
N PHE A 81 6.75 -7.20 -16.27
CA PHE A 81 7.23 -6.23 -15.28
C PHE A 81 8.66 -6.56 -14.84
N VAL A 82 8.96 -7.84 -14.62
CA VAL A 82 10.32 -8.29 -14.27
C VAL A 82 11.30 -7.90 -15.38
N ILE A 83 11.02 -8.22 -16.65
CA ILE A 83 11.85 -7.85 -17.79
C ILE A 83 12.04 -6.32 -17.87
N THR A 84 10.99 -5.56 -17.67
CA THR A 84 11.05 -4.09 -17.69
C THR A 84 11.97 -3.55 -16.59
N CYS A 85 11.88 -4.08 -15.38
CA CYS A 85 12.61 -3.58 -14.21
C CYS A 85 14.07 -4.06 -14.16
N GLN A 86 14.39 -5.24 -14.70
CA GLN A 86 15.74 -5.83 -14.66
C GLN A 86 16.84 -4.94 -15.24
N SER A 87 16.49 -4.03 -16.15
CA SER A 87 17.45 -3.06 -16.72
C SER A 87 17.72 -1.87 -15.79
N ILE A 88 17.01 -1.73 -14.67
CA ILE A 88 17.04 -0.56 -13.80
C ILE A 88 17.52 -0.93 -12.39
N PHE A 89 16.98 -2.01 -11.81
CA PHE A 89 17.32 -2.50 -10.47
C PHE A 89 17.19 -4.03 -10.39
N ASN A 90 17.62 -4.64 -9.28
CA ASN A 90 17.56 -6.09 -9.10
C ASN A 90 16.12 -6.56 -8.89
N VAL A 91 15.62 -7.45 -9.76
CA VAL A 91 14.25 -7.96 -9.64
C VAL A 91 14.17 -9.45 -9.94
N ASN A 92 13.38 -10.17 -9.15
CA ASN A 92 13.10 -11.59 -9.32
C ASN A 92 11.62 -11.84 -9.59
N LYS A 93 11.33 -12.84 -10.43
CA LYS A 93 9.97 -13.33 -10.64
C LYS A 93 9.63 -14.33 -9.54
N ILE A 94 8.54 -14.07 -8.81
CA ILE A 94 7.99 -15.00 -7.82
C ILE A 94 6.47 -14.95 -7.78
N ASP A 95 5.86 -16.02 -7.28
CA ASP A 95 4.44 -16.06 -6.89
C ASP A 95 4.34 -16.09 -5.37
N LEU A 96 3.93 -14.98 -4.76
CA LEU A 96 3.81 -14.84 -3.30
C LEU A 96 2.83 -15.81 -2.65
N GLU A 97 1.91 -16.42 -3.41
CA GLU A 97 0.98 -17.42 -2.87
C GLU A 97 1.69 -18.74 -2.54
N ILE A 98 2.76 -19.07 -3.27
CA ILE A 98 3.48 -20.35 -3.15
C ILE A 98 4.95 -20.18 -2.78
N ASP A 99 5.63 -19.15 -3.30
CA ASP A 99 7.05 -18.93 -3.10
C ASP A 99 7.34 -18.12 -1.83
N ASN A 100 8.56 -18.24 -1.34
CA ASN A 100 9.14 -17.31 -0.38
C ASN A 100 9.92 -16.23 -1.13
N ILE A 101 10.14 -15.09 -0.50
CA ILE A 101 11.01 -14.04 -1.06
C ILE A 101 12.44 -14.59 -1.13
N PRO A 102 13.10 -14.59 -2.34
CA PRO A 102 14.37 -15.29 -2.58
C PRO A 102 15.58 -14.51 -2.03
N HIS A 103 15.51 -14.13 -0.78
CA HIS A 103 16.55 -13.43 -0.04
C HIS A 103 16.64 -13.99 1.38
N ASP A 104 17.83 -13.86 1.97
CA ASP A 104 18.11 -14.29 3.32
C ASP A 104 17.34 -13.44 4.35
N ASP A 105 17.28 -13.93 5.57
CA ASP A 105 16.74 -13.18 6.71
C ASP A 105 17.57 -11.91 6.92
N ASP A 106 16.96 -10.87 7.48
CA ASP A 106 17.64 -9.63 7.88
C ASP A 106 18.47 -8.95 6.77
N THR A 107 17.96 -8.97 5.54
CA THR A 107 18.67 -8.43 4.36
C THR A 107 18.38 -6.95 4.09
N PHE A 108 17.13 -6.51 4.28
CA PHE A 108 16.68 -5.18 3.85
C PHE A 108 16.44 -4.21 4.99
N ASP A 109 16.85 -2.97 4.78
CA ASP A 109 16.60 -1.88 5.73
C ASP A 109 15.16 -1.38 5.63
N ILE A 110 14.61 -1.40 4.40
CA ILE A 110 13.22 -1.00 4.12
C ILE A 110 12.58 -2.03 3.19
N VAL A 111 11.45 -2.58 3.60
CA VAL A 111 10.61 -3.47 2.78
C VAL A 111 9.27 -2.77 2.51
N ILE A 112 8.87 -2.70 1.25
CA ILE A 112 7.64 -2.04 0.79
C ILE A 112 6.69 -3.10 0.26
N CYS A 113 5.45 -3.09 0.74
CA CYS A 113 4.36 -3.93 0.27
C CYS A 113 3.11 -3.06 0.13
N ASN A 114 2.90 -2.52 -1.06
CA ASN A 114 1.89 -1.49 -1.26
C ASN A 114 0.84 -1.90 -2.30
N GLN A 115 -0.42 -1.99 -1.89
CA GLN A 115 -1.55 -2.47 -2.71
C GLN A 115 -1.35 -3.92 -3.17
N VAL A 116 -1.04 -4.81 -2.23
CA VAL A 116 -0.74 -6.23 -2.48
C VAL A 116 -1.59 -7.15 -1.61
N LEU A 117 -1.67 -6.89 -0.31
CA LEU A 117 -2.28 -7.82 0.66
C LEU A 117 -3.76 -8.11 0.35
N GLU A 118 -4.48 -7.17 -0.25
CA GLU A 118 -5.87 -7.30 -0.66
C GLU A 118 -6.11 -8.32 -1.78
N HIS A 119 -5.07 -8.67 -2.53
CA HIS A 119 -5.10 -9.65 -3.61
C HIS A 119 -4.73 -11.06 -3.17
N LEU A 120 -4.17 -11.23 -1.96
CA LEU A 120 -3.60 -12.49 -1.50
C LEU A 120 -4.57 -13.32 -0.66
N LYS A 121 -4.63 -14.62 -0.93
CA LYS A 121 -5.40 -15.59 -0.13
C LYS A 121 -4.75 -15.76 1.26
N ASN A 122 -3.42 -15.89 1.29
CA ASN A 122 -2.65 -16.06 2.52
C ASN A 122 -1.76 -14.84 2.81
N TYR A 123 -2.39 -13.69 3.10
CA TYR A 123 -1.67 -12.46 3.41
C TYR A 123 -0.78 -12.56 4.68
N SER A 124 -1.12 -13.45 5.63
CA SER A 124 -0.32 -13.62 6.85
C SER A 124 1.05 -14.23 6.55
N LYS A 125 1.13 -15.25 5.67
CA LYS A 125 2.41 -15.78 5.18
C LYS A 125 3.28 -14.66 4.60
N VAL A 126 2.68 -13.76 3.81
CA VAL A 126 3.44 -12.67 3.21
C VAL A 126 3.91 -11.68 4.26
N ILE A 127 3.09 -11.35 5.27
CA ILE A 127 3.55 -10.51 6.40
C ILE A 127 4.74 -11.16 7.11
N ASP A 128 4.70 -12.47 7.37
CA ASP A 128 5.82 -13.20 7.98
C ASP A 128 7.09 -13.12 7.12
N GLU A 129 6.97 -13.24 5.80
CA GLU A 129 8.09 -13.08 4.86
C GLU A 129 8.64 -11.65 4.82
N LEU A 130 7.76 -10.62 4.84
CA LEU A 130 8.20 -9.22 4.95
C LEU A 130 9.04 -9.02 6.22
N ILE A 131 8.58 -9.58 7.36
CA ILE A 131 9.29 -9.51 8.64
C ILE A 131 10.62 -10.27 8.56
N ARG A 132 10.62 -11.46 7.97
CA ARG A 132 11.81 -12.30 7.85
C ARG A 132 12.94 -11.58 7.12
N VAL A 133 12.65 -11.01 5.94
CA VAL A 133 13.68 -10.37 5.11
C VAL A 133 14.06 -8.97 5.57
N THR A 134 13.30 -8.36 6.47
CA THR A 134 13.62 -7.05 7.06
C THR A 134 14.66 -7.22 8.16
N LYS A 135 15.68 -6.37 8.19
CA LYS A 135 16.68 -6.30 9.26
C LYS A 135 16.07 -5.94 10.61
N GLU A 136 16.76 -6.34 11.68
CA GLU A 136 16.50 -5.80 13.02
C GLU A 136 16.54 -4.26 12.98
N LYS A 137 15.53 -3.62 13.56
CA LYS A 137 15.30 -2.16 13.50
C LYS A 137 15.02 -1.60 12.10
N GLY A 138 14.92 -2.45 11.08
CA GLY A 138 14.49 -2.09 9.75
C GLY A 138 12.98 -1.78 9.70
N TYR A 139 12.55 -1.23 8.59
CA TYR A 139 11.19 -0.73 8.41
C TYR A 139 10.42 -1.53 7.36
N ILE A 140 9.13 -1.72 7.62
CA ILE A 140 8.18 -2.31 6.66
C ILE A 140 7.09 -1.28 6.40
N LEU A 141 6.92 -0.89 5.14
CA LEU A 141 5.82 -0.04 4.71
C LEU A 141 4.73 -0.92 4.07
N ILE A 142 3.52 -0.87 4.62
CA ILE A 142 2.35 -1.57 4.08
C ILE A 142 1.30 -0.52 3.70
N GLY A 143 0.89 -0.52 2.43
CA GLY A 143 -0.18 0.33 1.93
C GLY A 143 -1.38 -0.49 1.46
N ILE A 144 -2.60 -0.08 1.84
CA ILE A 144 -3.83 -0.79 1.49
C ILE A 144 -4.99 0.15 1.17
N PRO A 145 -5.95 -0.27 0.35
CA PRO A 145 -7.25 0.39 0.25
C PRO A 145 -8.05 0.15 1.54
N ASN A 146 -8.63 1.22 2.08
CA ASN A 146 -9.41 1.13 3.32
C ASN A 146 -10.88 0.80 3.02
N LEU A 147 -11.30 -0.42 3.33
CA LEU A 147 -12.69 -0.85 3.17
C LEU A 147 -13.68 0.08 3.88
N ALA A 148 -13.30 0.64 5.04
CA ALA A 148 -14.16 1.48 5.85
C ALA A 148 -14.08 2.98 5.52
N HIS A 149 -13.58 3.36 4.34
CA HIS A 149 -13.52 4.77 3.94
C HIS A 149 -14.92 5.39 3.78
N LEU A 150 -15.00 6.70 3.80
CA LEU A 150 -16.26 7.43 3.93
C LEU A 150 -17.32 7.02 2.89
N ILE A 151 -16.97 6.93 1.61
CA ILE A 151 -17.94 6.58 0.56
C ILE A 151 -18.43 5.13 0.66
N ASN A 152 -17.57 4.17 1.08
CA ASN A 152 -17.97 2.78 1.28
C ASN A 152 -18.99 2.65 2.40
N ARG A 153 -18.88 3.45 3.47
CA ARG A 153 -19.90 3.51 4.53
C ARG A 153 -21.23 4.00 4.00
N ILE A 154 -21.22 5.02 3.13
CA ILE A 154 -22.42 5.53 2.46
C ILE A 154 -23.01 4.43 1.54
N TYR A 155 -22.20 3.73 0.77
CA TYR A 155 -22.64 2.63 -0.09
C TYR A 155 -23.35 1.53 0.72
N LEU A 156 -22.73 1.10 1.82
CA LEU A 156 -23.31 0.07 2.70
C LEU A 156 -24.64 0.50 3.33
N LEU A 157 -24.80 1.78 3.71
CA LEU A 157 -26.07 2.31 4.21
C LEU A 157 -27.22 2.17 3.18
N PHE A 158 -26.88 2.17 1.89
CA PHE A 158 -27.84 1.97 0.80
C PHE A 158 -27.86 0.55 0.26
N GLY A 159 -27.22 -0.43 0.94
CA GLY A 159 -27.15 -1.82 0.50
C GLY A 159 -26.35 -2.02 -0.79
N MET A 160 -25.41 -1.11 -1.08
CA MET A 160 -24.52 -1.19 -2.24
C MET A 160 -23.19 -1.83 -1.86
N GLN A 161 -22.57 -2.55 -2.81
CA GLN A 161 -21.25 -3.15 -2.62
C GLN A 161 -20.19 -2.04 -2.44
N PRO A 162 -19.28 -2.16 -1.45
CA PRO A 162 -18.12 -1.29 -1.31
C PRO A 162 -17.22 -1.31 -2.54
N MET A 163 -16.71 -0.15 -2.94
CA MET A 163 -15.93 -0.02 -4.20
C MET A 163 -14.65 -0.84 -4.21
N CYS A 164 -13.94 -0.90 -3.08
CA CYS A 164 -12.65 -1.60 -3.01
C CYS A 164 -12.77 -3.13 -3.01
N ILE A 165 -13.97 -3.68 -2.91
CA ILE A 165 -14.29 -5.11 -3.01
C ILE A 165 -15.52 -5.33 -3.90
N ASP A 166 -15.67 -4.55 -4.97
CA ASP A 166 -16.75 -4.73 -5.94
C ASP A 166 -16.61 -6.10 -6.62
N ILE A 167 -17.73 -6.63 -7.13
CA ILE A 167 -17.81 -7.99 -7.69
C ILE A 167 -16.78 -8.23 -8.81
N ASP A 168 -16.52 -7.20 -9.61
CA ASP A 168 -15.55 -7.24 -10.71
C ASP A 168 -14.12 -6.84 -10.27
N SER A 169 -13.89 -6.63 -8.97
CA SER A 169 -12.58 -6.27 -8.42
C SER A 169 -11.68 -7.50 -8.29
N ASN A 170 -10.39 -7.33 -8.54
CA ASN A 170 -9.38 -8.34 -8.24
C ASN A 170 -9.05 -8.43 -6.74
N HIS A 171 -9.66 -7.58 -5.91
CA HIS A 171 -9.49 -7.63 -4.47
C HIS A 171 -10.33 -8.75 -3.87
N ILE A 172 -9.69 -9.77 -3.37
CA ILE A 172 -10.38 -10.90 -2.71
C ILE A 172 -10.65 -10.63 -1.24
N ARG A 173 -10.07 -9.55 -0.69
CA ARG A 173 -10.15 -9.19 0.72
C ARG A 173 -10.24 -7.68 0.92
N GLY A 174 -11.05 -7.26 1.87
CA GLY A 174 -11.13 -5.87 2.30
C GLY A 174 -10.58 -5.70 3.72
N PHE A 175 -9.68 -4.75 3.90
CA PHE A 175 -9.15 -4.39 5.22
C PHE A 175 -9.71 -3.06 5.71
N THR A 176 -9.94 -2.94 7.00
CA THR A 176 -10.22 -1.65 7.63
C THR A 176 -9.01 -1.16 8.41
N HIS A 177 -8.80 0.15 8.46
CA HIS A 177 -7.74 0.75 9.28
C HIS A 177 -7.73 0.19 10.71
N LYS A 178 -8.88 0.20 11.38
CA LYS A 178 -9.00 -0.28 12.76
C LYS A 178 -8.58 -1.75 12.94
N SER A 179 -8.95 -2.62 11.98
CA SER A 179 -8.62 -4.04 12.04
C SER A 179 -7.12 -4.27 11.84
N LEU A 180 -6.50 -3.59 10.86
CA LEU A 180 -5.05 -3.74 10.62
C LEU A 180 -4.21 -3.20 11.77
N VAL A 181 -4.57 -2.05 12.34
CA VAL A 181 -3.89 -1.55 13.55
C VAL A 181 -3.93 -2.59 14.69
N LYS A 182 -5.06 -3.28 14.86
CA LYS A 182 -5.16 -4.37 15.85
C LYS A 182 -4.23 -5.54 15.50
N VAL A 183 -4.20 -5.97 14.24
CA VAL A 183 -3.32 -7.04 13.76
C VAL A 183 -1.86 -6.67 13.99
N PHE A 184 -1.41 -5.51 13.51
CA PHE A 184 0.00 -5.09 13.65
C PHE A 184 0.44 -4.95 15.12
N LYS A 185 -0.46 -4.50 16.00
CA LYS A 185 -0.18 -4.43 17.45
C LYS A 185 -0.14 -5.79 18.15
N SER A 186 -0.64 -6.86 17.53
CA SER A 186 -0.60 -8.22 18.07
C SER A 186 0.61 -9.04 17.61
N LEU A 187 1.40 -8.51 16.67
CA LEU A 187 2.65 -9.15 16.23
C LEU A 187 3.76 -8.86 17.25
N GLU A 188 4.41 -9.90 17.75
CA GLU A 188 5.42 -9.80 18.82
C GLU A 188 6.71 -9.13 18.36
N ASN A 189 7.12 -9.35 17.10
CA ASN A 189 8.39 -8.88 16.56
C ASN A 189 8.28 -7.56 15.77
N ILE A 190 7.14 -6.87 15.90
CA ILE A 190 6.83 -5.68 15.11
C ILE A 190 6.26 -4.58 16.00
N LYS A 191 6.74 -3.37 15.78
CA LYS A 191 6.18 -2.16 16.36
C LYS A 191 5.54 -1.30 15.27
N LEU A 192 4.26 -0.98 15.41
CA LEU A 192 3.61 0.04 14.57
C LEU A 192 4.15 1.41 14.98
N ILE A 193 4.89 2.06 14.06
CA ILE A 193 5.53 3.35 14.29
C ILE A 193 4.59 4.49 13.94
N ASP A 194 4.01 4.46 12.73
CA ASP A 194 3.17 5.54 12.21
C ASP A 194 2.20 5.02 11.15
N PHE A 195 1.22 5.84 10.79
CA PHE A 195 0.33 5.59 9.66
C PHE A 195 -0.19 6.90 9.08
N GLU A 196 -0.41 6.93 7.77
CA GLU A 196 -0.91 8.09 7.04
C GLU A 196 -2.07 7.70 6.12
N GLY A 197 -3.10 8.57 6.06
CA GLY A 197 -4.25 8.40 5.18
C GLY A 197 -4.15 9.29 3.95
N ALA A 198 -4.55 8.78 2.79
CA ALA A 198 -4.69 9.56 1.58
C ALA A 198 -6.15 9.58 1.13
N LEU A 199 -6.59 10.72 0.67
CA LEU A 199 -7.86 10.97 0.03
C LEU A 199 -9.08 10.62 0.90
N MET A 200 -10.04 11.49 0.92
CA MET A 200 -11.30 11.26 1.62
C MET A 200 -12.46 11.51 0.65
N TYR A 201 -12.84 10.48 -0.06
CA TYR A 201 -13.98 10.52 -0.96
C TYR A 201 -15.32 10.57 -0.17
N PRO A 202 -16.34 11.29 -0.65
CA PRO A 202 -16.45 12.00 -1.94
C PRO A 202 -16.08 13.49 -1.87
N LEU A 203 -15.21 13.90 -0.97
CA LEU A 203 -14.80 15.31 -0.86
C LEU A 203 -13.97 15.75 -2.06
N PRO A 204 -13.99 17.05 -2.42
CA PRO A 204 -13.08 17.61 -3.40
C PRO A 204 -11.62 17.29 -3.05
N PHE A 205 -10.78 17.04 -4.05
CA PHE A 205 -9.41 16.53 -3.89
C PHE A 205 -8.60 17.26 -2.82
N PHE A 206 -8.55 18.61 -2.87
CA PHE A 206 -7.77 19.41 -1.93
C PHE A 206 -8.27 19.26 -0.48
N LEU A 207 -9.58 19.21 -0.29
CA LEU A 207 -10.20 19.06 1.03
C LEU A 207 -10.07 17.62 1.55
N GLY A 208 -10.29 16.63 0.67
CA GLY A 208 -10.12 15.22 0.97
C GLY A 208 -8.69 14.89 1.37
N LYS A 209 -7.70 15.47 0.68
CA LYS A 209 -6.28 15.34 1.02
C LYS A 209 -5.96 15.93 2.40
N ALA A 210 -6.44 17.16 2.68
CA ALA A 210 -6.18 17.83 3.95
C ALA A 210 -6.81 17.09 5.15
N LEU A 211 -8.01 16.53 5.00
CA LEU A 211 -8.72 15.85 6.08
C LEU A 211 -8.27 14.40 6.28
N ALA A 212 -7.73 13.74 5.26
CA ALA A 212 -7.32 12.34 5.33
C ALA A 212 -6.27 12.07 6.42
N HIS A 213 -5.39 13.04 6.70
CA HIS A 213 -4.37 12.92 7.76
C HIS A 213 -4.98 12.95 9.17
N HIS A 214 -6.06 13.70 9.36
CA HIS A 214 -6.72 13.81 10.66
C HIS A 214 -7.74 12.69 10.90
N PHE A 215 -8.35 12.19 9.83
CA PHE A 215 -9.40 11.17 9.88
C PHE A 215 -9.02 9.93 9.08
N VAL A 216 -7.86 9.34 9.38
CA VAL A 216 -7.28 8.20 8.64
C VAL A 216 -8.25 7.05 8.46
N GLY A 217 -9.09 6.76 9.45
CA GLY A 217 -10.13 5.71 9.35
C GLY A 217 -11.25 6.00 8.33
N LEU A 218 -11.33 7.22 7.78
CA LEU A 218 -12.28 7.63 6.73
C LEU A 218 -11.59 7.82 5.37
N SER A 219 -10.26 7.76 5.30
CA SER A 219 -9.50 7.91 4.06
C SER A 219 -9.62 6.68 3.16
N GLY A 220 -9.48 6.89 1.86
CA GLY A 220 -9.59 5.83 0.84
C GLY A 220 -8.43 4.85 0.84
N TYR A 221 -7.26 5.34 1.17
CA TYR A 221 -6.01 4.59 1.25
C TYR A 221 -5.30 4.89 2.57
N VAL A 222 -4.62 3.90 3.12
CA VAL A 222 -3.79 4.06 4.33
C VAL A 222 -2.46 3.35 4.11
N CYS A 223 -1.36 4.02 4.42
CA CYS A 223 -0.07 3.39 4.58
C CYS A 223 0.33 3.32 6.05
N TYR A 224 1.02 2.26 6.41
CA TYR A 224 1.50 1.95 7.76
C TYR A 224 3.00 1.77 7.70
N LEU A 225 3.70 2.37 8.65
CA LEU A 225 5.12 2.14 8.88
C LEU A 225 5.28 1.27 10.12
N LEU A 226 5.85 0.10 9.93
CA LEU A 226 6.18 -0.85 10.98
C LEU A 226 7.69 -0.89 11.13
N GLN A 227 8.17 -1.24 12.32
CA GLN A 227 9.59 -1.49 12.60
C GLN A 227 9.75 -2.87 13.21
N LYS A 228 10.69 -3.66 12.70
CA LYS A 228 11.12 -4.92 13.32
C LYS A 228 11.90 -4.63 14.61
N ILE A 229 11.60 -5.36 15.70
CA ILE A 229 12.18 -5.16 17.03
C ILE A 229 12.89 -6.41 17.52
#